data_6e742e28afca7d06fb321fd4d7b32ad6
#
_entry.id   6e742e28afca7d06fb321fd4d7b32ad6
#
_cell.length_a   1.000
_cell.length_b   1.000
_cell.length_c   1.000
_cell.angle_alpha   90.00
_cell.angle_beta   90.00
_cell.angle_gamma   90.00
#
_symmetry.space_group_name_H-M   'P 1'
#
loop_
_entity.id
_entity.type
_entity.pdbx_description
1 polymer ?
#
loop_
_entity_poly.entity_id
_entity_poly.type
_entity_poly.pdbx_seq_one_letter_code
_entity_poly.pdbx_strand_id
1 'polypeptide(L)'
;MVITVAAVIPLYNGGEFIEEAIKSVAAQTDPVDEIIVVNDGSTDNGPEIVRSLLNSYPLTFLQQPNAGQSAARNAAIQHTSCTHVAFLDQDDIWYSDHISVLKKPFLKSKIPNLALVYGNIDQIDRAGRMVFQRFLDVVPTPQPKTTLQQCLEHDMFILPGASLVSKEAIKAVGMFDERLSGYEDDDLFTRMFMACYDSVYINKPVTKWRLYTSSTSFSERMAKSRMIYFRKHLELHPYDPAFSLDWGKDIIGPRFMRLAYNDFILATRAKDLAKIERAWSDVEEIAPVMKIGTRRRVRLISPIVRFLYRNRLYRRARLVASYTKL
;
A
#
# COMPACT_ATOMS: atom_id res chain seq x y z
N MET A 1 1.40 -15.28 -26.40
CA MET A 1 2.04 -13.98 -26.07
C MET A 1 3.27 -14.28 -25.23
N VAL A 2 4.42 -13.67 -25.56
CA VAL A 2 5.64 -13.83 -24.73
C VAL A 2 5.51 -12.91 -23.54
N ILE A 3 5.69 -13.45 -22.32
CA ILE A 3 5.67 -12.69 -21.08
C ILE A 3 7.11 -12.32 -20.74
N THR A 4 7.41 -11.03 -20.81
CA THR A 4 8.66 -10.45 -20.32
C THR A 4 8.41 -9.68 -19.04
N VAL A 5 9.33 -9.77 -18.08
CA VAL A 5 9.18 -9.24 -16.72
C VAL A 5 10.29 -8.26 -16.39
N ALA A 6 9.92 -7.04 -16.00
CA ALA A 6 10.83 -6.10 -15.35
C ALA A 6 10.63 -6.16 -13.83
N ALA A 7 11.72 -6.35 -13.08
CA ALA A 7 11.75 -6.14 -11.65
C ALA A 7 12.04 -4.66 -11.35
N VAL A 8 11.21 -4.01 -10.55
CA VAL A 8 11.31 -2.58 -10.24
C VAL A 8 11.57 -2.39 -8.75
N ILE A 9 12.66 -1.72 -8.42
CA ILE A 9 13.09 -1.45 -7.04
C ILE A 9 13.24 0.07 -6.85
N PRO A 10 12.32 0.76 -6.18
CA PRO A 10 12.52 2.14 -5.77
C PRO A 10 13.55 2.20 -4.64
N LEU A 11 14.49 3.16 -4.72
CA LEU A 11 15.55 3.35 -3.75
C LEU A 11 15.48 4.77 -3.17
N TYR A 12 15.32 4.88 -1.85
CA TYR A 12 15.49 6.12 -1.11
C TYR A 12 16.06 5.85 0.28
N ASN A 13 17.33 6.24 0.50
CA ASN A 13 18.04 6.01 1.76
C ASN A 13 17.95 4.56 2.26
N GLY A 14 18.14 3.60 1.36
CA GLY A 14 18.03 2.16 1.60
C GLY A 14 19.34 1.39 1.49
N GLY A 15 20.48 2.06 1.66
CA GLY A 15 21.80 1.44 1.51
C GLY A 15 22.05 0.22 2.39
N GLU A 16 21.34 0.10 3.51
CA GLU A 16 21.42 -1.07 4.40
C GLU A 16 20.90 -2.36 3.73
N PHE A 17 19.90 -2.28 2.87
CA PHE A 17 19.17 -3.46 2.40
C PHE A 17 19.20 -3.65 0.88
N ILE A 18 19.46 -2.61 0.10
CA ILE A 18 19.34 -2.62 -1.36
C ILE A 18 20.14 -3.74 -2.04
N GLU A 19 21.31 -4.08 -1.51
CA GLU A 19 22.14 -5.15 -2.06
C GLU A 19 21.46 -6.50 -1.93
N GLU A 20 20.84 -6.78 -0.77
CA GLU A 20 20.10 -8.04 -0.52
C GLU A 20 18.86 -8.13 -1.42
N ALA A 21 18.13 -7.03 -1.58
CA ALA A 21 16.98 -6.95 -2.48
C ALA A 21 17.39 -7.28 -3.93
N ILE A 22 18.42 -6.60 -4.49
CA ILE A 22 18.91 -6.85 -5.85
C ILE A 22 19.36 -8.31 -6.03
N LYS A 23 20.11 -8.85 -5.08
CA LYS A 23 20.56 -10.25 -5.12
C LYS A 23 19.39 -11.23 -5.13
N SER A 24 18.32 -10.96 -4.39
CA SER A 24 17.12 -11.81 -4.37
C SER A 24 16.40 -11.84 -5.73
N VAL A 25 16.41 -10.71 -6.46
CA VAL A 25 15.89 -10.63 -7.82
C VAL A 25 16.79 -11.39 -8.81
N ALA A 26 18.10 -11.20 -8.71
CA ALA A 26 19.05 -11.85 -9.60
C ALA A 26 19.12 -13.38 -9.43
N ALA A 27 18.75 -13.88 -8.23
CA ALA A 27 18.76 -15.32 -7.90
C ALA A 27 17.46 -16.05 -8.25
N GLN A 28 16.60 -15.45 -9.09
CA GLN A 28 15.33 -16.11 -9.48
C GLN A 28 15.55 -17.34 -10.36
N THR A 29 14.80 -18.42 -10.10
CA THR A 29 14.82 -19.66 -10.91
C THR A 29 14.22 -19.49 -12.30
N ASP A 30 13.30 -18.54 -12.46
CA ASP A 30 12.83 -17.99 -13.76
C ASP A 30 13.31 -16.54 -13.80
N PRO A 31 14.43 -16.22 -14.47
CA PRO A 31 15.03 -14.90 -14.43
C PRO A 31 14.11 -13.81 -14.97
N VAL A 32 14.19 -12.62 -14.39
CA VAL A 32 13.59 -11.42 -14.99
C VAL A 32 14.35 -10.98 -16.24
N ASP A 33 13.66 -10.34 -17.17
CA ASP A 33 14.28 -9.82 -18.40
C ASP A 33 15.03 -8.51 -18.13
N GLU A 34 14.62 -7.75 -17.10
CA GLU A 34 15.22 -6.47 -16.72
C GLU A 34 15.12 -6.24 -15.22
N ILE A 35 16.18 -5.69 -14.60
CA ILE A 35 16.17 -5.17 -13.25
C ILE A 35 16.30 -3.65 -13.33
N ILE A 36 15.34 -2.90 -12.79
CA ILE A 36 15.38 -1.44 -12.79
C ILE A 36 15.39 -0.96 -11.35
N VAL A 37 16.48 -0.30 -10.97
CA VAL A 37 16.56 0.43 -9.69
C VAL A 37 16.39 1.92 -9.97
N VAL A 38 15.46 2.57 -9.29
CA VAL A 38 15.21 4.00 -9.40
C VAL A 38 15.62 4.69 -8.12
N ASN A 39 16.73 5.40 -8.14
CA ASN A 39 17.16 6.25 -7.02
C ASN A 39 16.32 7.52 -6.97
N ASP A 40 15.52 7.66 -5.93
CA ASP A 40 14.64 8.80 -5.66
C ASP A 40 15.32 9.85 -4.79
N GLY A 41 16.54 10.24 -5.17
CA GLY A 41 17.30 11.30 -4.49
C GLY A 41 17.87 10.88 -3.14
N SER A 42 18.39 9.65 -3.00
CA SER A 42 19.06 9.19 -1.77
C SER A 42 20.28 10.03 -1.42
N THR A 43 20.51 10.19 -0.11
CA THR A 43 21.64 10.89 0.47
C THR A 43 22.59 9.97 1.24
N ASP A 44 22.26 8.68 1.34
CA ASP A 44 23.09 7.61 1.91
C ASP A 44 23.97 6.96 0.83
N ASN A 45 24.67 5.88 1.19
CA ASN A 45 25.52 5.11 0.27
C ASN A 45 24.77 4.12 -0.65
N GLY A 46 23.43 4.12 -0.65
CA GLY A 46 22.63 3.24 -1.49
C GLY A 46 22.97 3.34 -2.98
N PRO A 47 23.06 4.55 -3.56
CA PRO A 47 23.46 4.73 -4.96
C PRO A 47 24.82 4.18 -5.32
N GLU A 48 25.82 4.26 -4.42
CA GLU A 48 27.17 3.70 -4.61
C GLU A 48 27.12 2.17 -4.63
N ILE A 49 26.35 1.55 -3.74
CA ILE A 49 26.13 0.10 -3.72
C ILE A 49 25.52 -0.36 -5.04
N VAL A 50 24.45 0.30 -5.52
CA VAL A 50 23.83 -0.06 -6.80
C VAL A 50 24.84 0.06 -7.94
N ARG A 51 25.63 1.14 -8.02
CA ARG A 51 26.66 1.30 -9.07
C ARG A 51 27.69 0.18 -9.04
N SER A 52 28.09 -0.31 -7.87
CA SER A 52 29.04 -1.42 -7.75
C SER A 52 28.50 -2.75 -8.31
N LEU A 53 27.19 -2.90 -8.40
CA LEU A 53 26.50 -4.09 -8.88
C LEU A 53 26.21 -4.07 -10.39
N LEU A 54 26.34 -2.92 -11.08
CA LEU A 54 26.04 -2.76 -12.49
C LEU A 54 26.82 -3.74 -13.41
N ASN A 55 28.04 -4.08 -13.05
CA ASN A 55 28.85 -5.02 -13.81
C ASN A 55 28.56 -6.49 -13.50
N SER A 56 27.81 -6.77 -12.43
CA SER A 56 27.52 -8.12 -11.96
C SER A 56 26.13 -8.61 -12.40
N TYR A 57 25.22 -7.68 -12.69
CA TYR A 57 23.83 -7.99 -13.02
C TYR A 57 23.33 -7.13 -14.19
N PRO A 58 22.38 -7.61 -15.00
CA PRO A 58 21.75 -6.82 -16.08
C PRO A 58 20.79 -5.79 -15.49
N LEU A 59 21.37 -4.74 -14.86
CA LEU A 59 20.66 -3.76 -14.06
C LEU A 59 20.67 -2.39 -14.74
N THR A 60 19.50 -1.79 -14.86
CA THR A 60 19.30 -0.39 -15.26
C THR A 60 19.17 0.48 -13.99
N PHE A 61 19.98 1.53 -13.90
CA PHE A 61 19.97 2.44 -12.76
C PHE A 61 19.50 3.82 -13.20
N LEU A 62 18.29 4.18 -12.80
CA LEU A 62 17.68 5.49 -13.05
C LEU A 62 17.86 6.39 -11.82
N GLN A 63 17.92 7.70 -12.05
CA GLN A 63 18.03 8.69 -10.97
C GLN A 63 17.03 9.82 -11.20
N GLN A 64 16.38 10.25 -10.12
CA GLN A 64 15.48 11.39 -10.11
C GLN A 64 15.63 12.20 -8.83
N PRO A 65 15.27 13.49 -8.81
CA PRO A 65 15.03 14.22 -7.57
C PRO A 65 13.93 13.52 -6.74
N ASN A 66 14.03 13.59 -5.40
CA ASN A 66 13.04 12.93 -4.54
C ASN A 66 11.62 13.42 -4.85
N ALA A 67 10.81 12.50 -5.34
CA ALA A 67 9.41 12.69 -5.70
C ALA A 67 8.48 11.63 -5.09
N GLY A 68 9.05 10.70 -4.33
CA GLY A 68 8.33 9.64 -3.63
C GLY A 68 8.28 8.31 -4.37
N GLN A 69 7.96 7.25 -3.64
CA GLN A 69 7.96 5.87 -4.10
C GLN A 69 7.05 5.64 -5.31
N SER A 70 5.87 6.27 -5.35
CA SER A 70 4.93 6.20 -6.47
C SER A 70 5.55 6.76 -7.76
N ALA A 71 6.23 7.91 -7.68
CA ALA A 71 6.92 8.52 -8.82
C ALA A 71 8.09 7.65 -9.31
N ALA A 72 8.87 7.07 -8.39
CA ALA A 72 9.96 6.17 -8.73
C ALA A 72 9.44 4.90 -9.45
N ARG A 73 8.36 4.29 -8.96
CA ARG A 73 7.72 3.14 -9.65
C ARG A 73 7.18 3.54 -11.02
N ASN A 74 6.55 4.71 -11.15
CA ASN A 74 6.04 5.23 -12.41
C ASN A 74 7.17 5.47 -13.43
N ALA A 75 8.30 6.01 -13.02
CA ALA A 75 9.46 6.22 -13.88
C ALA A 75 9.98 4.88 -14.46
N ALA A 76 10.06 3.83 -13.64
CA ALA A 76 10.43 2.50 -14.10
C ALA A 76 9.40 1.88 -15.08
N ILE A 77 8.09 2.02 -14.78
CA ILE A 77 7.00 1.53 -15.66
C ILE A 77 7.05 2.22 -17.02
N GLN A 78 7.39 3.50 -17.07
CA GLN A 78 7.53 4.23 -18.33
C GLN A 78 8.79 3.83 -19.10
N HIS A 79 9.87 3.52 -18.39
CA HIS A 79 11.17 3.16 -18.97
C HIS A 79 11.16 1.77 -19.62
N THR A 80 10.63 0.77 -18.90
CA THR A 80 10.71 -0.63 -19.37
C THR A 80 9.93 -0.91 -20.65
N SER A 81 10.45 -1.80 -21.49
CA SER A 81 9.74 -2.38 -22.64
C SER A 81 9.02 -3.69 -22.28
N CYS A 82 9.26 -4.27 -21.10
CA CYS A 82 8.65 -5.53 -20.67
C CYS A 82 7.12 -5.45 -20.63
N THR A 83 6.47 -6.59 -20.80
CA THR A 83 4.99 -6.70 -20.80
C THR A 83 4.41 -6.70 -19.39
N HIS A 84 5.16 -7.16 -18.40
CA HIS A 84 4.76 -7.25 -16.99
C HIS A 84 5.80 -6.61 -16.08
N VAL A 85 5.34 -6.15 -14.93
CA VAL A 85 6.18 -5.54 -13.91
C VAL A 85 5.97 -6.28 -12.60
N ALA A 86 7.07 -6.63 -11.92
CA ALA A 86 7.09 -7.11 -10.56
C ALA A 86 7.83 -6.08 -9.70
N PHE A 87 7.25 -5.65 -8.59
CA PHE A 87 7.85 -4.65 -7.73
C PHE A 87 8.55 -5.34 -6.55
N LEU A 88 9.61 -4.71 -6.04
CA LEU A 88 10.24 -5.11 -4.79
C LEU A 88 10.63 -3.84 -4.03
N ASP A 89 10.23 -3.73 -2.77
CA ASP A 89 10.70 -2.65 -1.94
C ASP A 89 12.17 -2.89 -1.53
N GLN A 90 12.94 -1.81 -1.39
CA GLN A 90 14.40 -1.86 -1.19
C GLN A 90 14.84 -2.68 0.02
N ASP A 91 13.95 -2.92 0.97
CA ASP A 91 14.18 -3.61 2.24
C ASP A 91 13.54 -5.00 2.33
N ASP A 92 12.88 -5.44 1.25
CA ASP A 92 12.26 -6.75 1.15
C ASP A 92 13.12 -7.76 0.38
N ILE A 93 12.72 -9.04 0.42
CA ILE A 93 13.44 -10.14 -0.23
C ILE A 93 12.45 -11.04 -0.96
N TRP A 94 12.68 -11.32 -2.23
CA TRP A 94 11.93 -12.36 -2.92
C TRP A 94 12.42 -13.76 -2.56
N TYR A 95 11.51 -14.73 -2.52
CA TYR A 95 11.88 -16.14 -2.60
C TYR A 95 12.40 -16.47 -4.00
N SER A 96 13.27 -17.47 -4.13
CA SER A 96 13.94 -17.80 -5.40
C SER A 96 12.99 -18.24 -6.52
N ASP A 97 11.75 -18.59 -6.20
CA ASP A 97 10.72 -19.00 -7.14
C ASP A 97 9.58 -17.97 -7.32
N HIS A 98 9.77 -16.73 -6.84
CA HIS A 98 8.78 -15.65 -6.91
C HIS A 98 8.23 -15.48 -8.34
N ILE A 99 9.13 -15.26 -9.32
CA ILE A 99 8.71 -15.03 -10.69
C ILE A 99 8.07 -16.28 -11.32
N SER A 100 8.65 -17.45 -11.13
CA SER A 100 8.10 -18.68 -11.71
C SER A 100 6.72 -19.04 -11.17
N VAL A 101 6.45 -18.72 -9.91
CA VAL A 101 5.15 -18.92 -9.25
C VAL A 101 4.12 -17.93 -9.80
N LEU A 102 4.45 -16.63 -9.84
CA LEU A 102 3.51 -15.57 -10.24
C LEU A 102 3.25 -15.53 -11.75
N LYS A 103 4.23 -15.93 -12.58
CA LYS A 103 4.11 -15.98 -14.04
C LYS A 103 3.22 -17.12 -14.53
N LYS A 104 3.17 -18.23 -13.78
CA LYS A 104 2.45 -19.44 -14.17
C LYS A 104 0.96 -19.24 -14.49
N PRO A 105 0.15 -18.47 -13.73
CA PRO A 105 -1.24 -18.21 -14.11
C PRO A 105 -1.37 -17.44 -15.42
N PHE A 106 -0.53 -16.46 -15.71
CA PHE A 106 -0.56 -15.74 -16.98
C PHE A 106 -0.31 -16.67 -18.18
N LEU A 107 0.52 -17.72 -18.02
CA LEU A 107 0.82 -18.69 -19.08
C LEU A 107 -0.26 -19.75 -19.26
N LYS A 108 -1.01 -20.08 -18.21
CA LYS A 108 -1.90 -21.25 -18.18
C LYS A 108 -3.39 -20.89 -18.04
N SER A 109 -3.72 -19.71 -17.56
CA SER A 109 -5.10 -19.28 -17.32
C SER A 109 -5.82 -18.96 -18.64
N LYS A 110 -7.12 -19.25 -18.63
CA LYS A 110 -8.07 -18.80 -19.68
C LYS A 110 -8.85 -17.57 -19.25
N ILE A 111 -8.45 -16.92 -18.15
CA ILE A 111 -9.09 -15.71 -17.64
C ILE A 111 -8.81 -14.56 -18.63
N PRO A 112 -9.85 -13.97 -19.27
CA PRO A 112 -9.64 -13.07 -20.42
C PRO A 112 -8.86 -11.80 -20.08
N ASN A 113 -9.15 -11.20 -18.91
CA ASN A 113 -8.61 -9.91 -18.47
C ASN A 113 -7.65 -10.05 -17.29
N LEU A 114 -6.95 -11.20 -17.17
CA LEU A 114 -5.99 -11.41 -16.10
C LEU A 114 -4.87 -10.37 -16.19
N ALA A 115 -4.78 -9.52 -15.18
CA ALA A 115 -3.79 -8.45 -15.13
C ALA A 115 -2.95 -8.43 -13.85
N LEU A 116 -3.37 -9.15 -12.83
CA LEU A 116 -2.70 -9.19 -11.53
C LEU A 116 -2.63 -10.63 -11.00
N VAL A 117 -1.42 -11.07 -10.68
CA VAL A 117 -1.20 -12.32 -9.92
C VAL A 117 -0.40 -11.96 -8.69
N TYR A 118 -0.84 -12.39 -7.51
CA TYR A 118 -0.15 -12.11 -6.26
C TYR A 118 -0.11 -13.33 -5.34
N GLY A 119 0.88 -13.34 -4.45
CA GLY A 119 1.10 -14.43 -3.52
C GLY A 119 0.94 -14.05 -2.07
N ASN A 120 1.02 -15.05 -1.19
CA ASN A 120 1.15 -14.83 0.24
C ASN A 120 2.53 -14.27 0.57
N ILE A 121 2.71 -13.75 1.77
CA ILE A 121 3.96 -13.18 2.26
C ILE A 121 4.33 -13.75 3.61
N ASP A 122 5.63 -13.80 3.87
CA ASP A 122 6.17 -14.02 5.21
C ASP A 122 6.69 -12.69 5.77
N GLN A 123 6.68 -12.53 7.08
CA GLN A 123 7.22 -11.34 7.73
C GLN A 123 8.57 -11.65 8.38
N ILE A 124 9.54 -10.76 8.18
CA ILE A 124 10.86 -10.81 8.79
C ILE A 124 11.15 -9.55 9.61
N ASP A 125 12.01 -9.67 10.60
CA ASP A 125 12.52 -8.50 11.34
C ASP A 125 13.64 -7.78 10.56
N ARG A 126 14.17 -6.69 11.14
CA ARG A 126 15.27 -5.93 10.53
C ARG A 126 16.50 -6.78 10.20
N ALA A 127 16.79 -7.81 11.00
CA ALA A 127 17.91 -8.72 10.80
C ALA A 127 17.62 -9.88 9.82
N GLY A 128 16.47 -9.91 9.18
CA GLY A 128 16.06 -10.95 8.24
C GLY A 128 15.54 -12.24 8.93
N ARG A 129 15.32 -12.24 10.25
CA ARG A 129 14.81 -13.42 10.96
C ARG A 129 13.29 -13.49 10.79
N MET A 130 12.78 -14.69 10.57
CA MET A 130 11.35 -14.98 10.41
C MET A 130 10.57 -14.59 11.67
N VAL A 131 9.57 -13.73 11.50
CA VAL A 131 8.65 -13.29 12.57
C VAL A 131 7.30 -13.96 12.42
N PHE A 132 6.77 -14.00 11.20
CA PHE A 132 5.48 -14.60 10.91
C PHE A 132 5.46 -15.23 9.52
N GLN A 133 4.89 -16.42 9.40
CA GLN A 133 4.74 -17.11 8.12
C GLN A 133 3.32 -17.03 7.61
N ARG A 134 3.17 -16.91 6.28
CA ARG A 134 1.87 -16.90 5.60
C ARG A 134 0.91 -15.86 6.19
N PHE A 135 1.37 -14.60 6.22
CA PHE A 135 0.66 -13.50 6.89
C PHE A 135 -0.76 -13.30 6.35
N LEU A 136 -1.01 -13.53 5.06
CA LEU A 136 -2.35 -13.35 4.48
C LEU A 136 -3.37 -14.40 4.95
N ASP A 137 -2.95 -15.49 5.59
CA ASP A 137 -3.89 -16.47 6.16
C ASP A 137 -4.59 -15.96 7.43
N VAL A 138 -4.02 -14.94 8.09
CA VAL A 138 -4.55 -14.40 9.35
C VAL A 138 -5.16 -13.00 9.24
N VAL A 139 -5.02 -12.35 8.07
CA VAL A 139 -5.68 -11.05 7.86
C VAL A 139 -7.21 -11.24 7.78
N PRO A 140 -7.99 -10.30 8.34
CA PRO A 140 -9.45 -10.45 8.43
C PRO A 140 -10.18 -10.21 7.11
N THR A 141 -9.48 -10.29 5.99
CA THR A 141 -10.04 -10.00 4.66
C THR A 141 -9.82 -11.16 3.71
N PRO A 142 -10.82 -11.58 2.94
CA PRO A 142 -10.70 -12.72 2.05
C PRO A 142 -9.69 -12.46 0.93
N GLN A 143 -9.06 -13.54 0.48
CA GLN A 143 -8.21 -13.56 -0.72
C GLN A 143 -8.68 -14.70 -1.64
N PRO A 144 -8.79 -14.50 -2.96
CA PRO A 144 -8.69 -13.20 -3.66
C PRO A 144 -9.85 -12.25 -3.36
N LYS A 145 -9.69 -10.97 -3.70
CA LYS A 145 -10.81 -10.02 -3.71
C LYS A 145 -11.74 -10.34 -4.89
N THR A 146 -13.03 -10.39 -4.62
CA THR A 146 -14.04 -10.74 -5.64
C THR A 146 -15.10 -9.65 -5.83
N THR A 147 -15.13 -8.66 -4.94
CA THR A 147 -16.08 -7.53 -5.01
C THR A 147 -15.38 -6.22 -4.71
N LEU A 148 -15.89 -5.13 -5.29
CA LEU A 148 -15.41 -3.78 -5.00
C LEU A 148 -15.59 -3.42 -3.51
N GLN A 149 -16.65 -3.92 -2.88
CA GLN A 149 -16.86 -3.73 -1.44
C GLN A 149 -15.67 -4.29 -0.64
N GLN A 150 -15.18 -5.48 -0.94
CA GLN A 150 -14.01 -6.08 -0.26
C GLN A 150 -12.74 -5.26 -0.46
N CYS A 151 -12.58 -4.59 -1.61
CA CYS A 151 -11.45 -3.70 -1.87
C CYS A 151 -11.51 -2.41 -1.02
N LEU A 152 -12.73 -1.88 -0.79
CA LEU A 152 -12.92 -0.59 -0.14
C LEU A 152 -13.17 -0.67 1.36
N GLU A 153 -13.69 -1.79 1.87
CA GLU A 153 -14.08 -1.96 3.28
C GLU A 153 -12.89 -2.14 4.22
N HIS A 154 -11.80 -2.74 3.72
CA HIS A 154 -10.58 -3.03 4.46
C HIS A 154 -9.34 -2.75 3.60
N ASP A 155 -8.15 -2.75 4.22
CA ASP A 155 -6.89 -2.79 3.47
C ASP A 155 -6.88 -4.04 2.60
N MET A 156 -6.44 -3.91 1.35
CA MET A 156 -6.52 -5.02 0.39
C MET A 156 -5.50 -6.12 0.73
N PHE A 157 -4.38 -5.72 1.32
CA PHE A 157 -3.23 -6.61 1.55
C PHE A 157 -2.73 -7.29 0.27
N ILE A 158 -2.82 -6.59 -0.85
CA ILE A 158 -2.16 -6.96 -2.09
C ILE A 158 -0.90 -6.11 -2.18
N LEU A 159 0.23 -6.67 -1.75
CA LEU A 159 1.48 -5.94 -1.73
C LEU A 159 2.12 -5.93 -3.13
N PRO A 160 2.59 -4.78 -3.62
CA PRO A 160 3.35 -4.72 -4.87
C PRO A 160 4.53 -5.69 -4.87
N GLY A 161 5.25 -5.78 -3.74
CA GLY A 161 6.40 -6.67 -3.56
C GLY A 161 6.07 -8.18 -3.65
N ALA A 162 4.80 -8.56 -3.62
CA ALA A 162 4.35 -9.95 -3.75
C ALA A 162 3.49 -10.16 -5.01
N SER A 163 3.61 -9.30 -6.02
CA SER A 163 2.73 -9.30 -7.20
C SER A 163 3.50 -9.22 -8.52
N LEU A 164 2.88 -9.80 -9.56
CA LEU A 164 3.24 -9.61 -10.96
C LEU A 164 2.04 -8.99 -11.67
N VAL A 165 2.26 -7.88 -12.37
CA VAL A 165 1.18 -7.02 -12.88
C VAL A 165 1.39 -6.72 -14.36
N SER A 166 0.33 -6.78 -15.16
CA SER A 166 0.36 -6.33 -16.56
C SER A 166 0.68 -4.84 -16.64
N LYS A 167 1.75 -4.49 -17.38
CA LYS A 167 2.12 -3.08 -17.58
C LYS A 167 1.04 -2.31 -18.34
N GLU A 168 0.39 -2.94 -19.29
CA GLU A 168 -0.71 -2.35 -20.03
C GLU A 168 -1.87 -1.99 -19.11
N ALA A 169 -2.26 -2.90 -18.20
CA ALA A 169 -3.31 -2.64 -17.23
C ALA A 169 -2.95 -1.51 -16.25
N ILE A 170 -1.70 -1.47 -15.75
CA ILE A 170 -1.22 -0.36 -14.92
C ILE A 170 -1.38 0.98 -15.65
N LYS A 171 -0.94 1.05 -16.92
CA LYS A 171 -1.04 2.26 -17.74
C LYS A 171 -2.49 2.65 -18.03
N ALA A 172 -3.33 1.68 -18.34
CA ALA A 172 -4.74 1.91 -18.63
C ALA A 172 -5.52 2.54 -17.47
N VAL A 173 -5.14 2.21 -16.22
CA VAL A 173 -5.77 2.80 -15.04
C VAL A 173 -5.03 4.04 -14.50
N GLY A 174 -4.02 4.56 -15.22
CA GLY A 174 -3.33 5.82 -14.89
C GLY A 174 -2.15 5.69 -13.93
N MET A 175 -1.56 4.49 -13.80
CA MET A 175 -0.36 4.21 -12.99
C MET A 175 -0.56 4.51 -11.49
N PHE A 176 0.54 4.63 -10.72
CA PHE A 176 0.45 5.02 -9.30
C PHE A 176 0.11 6.50 -9.16
N ASP A 177 -0.73 6.84 -8.19
CA ASP A 177 -1.03 8.23 -7.84
C ASP A 177 0.13 8.80 -6.99
N GLU A 178 0.89 9.73 -7.57
CA GLU A 178 2.11 10.27 -6.94
C GLU A 178 1.85 11.14 -5.70
N ARG A 179 0.59 11.50 -5.45
CA ARG A 179 0.20 12.18 -4.21
C ARG A 179 0.19 11.24 -3.00
N LEU A 180 0.24 9.92 -3.25
CA LEU A 180 0.16 8.87 -2.23
C LEU A 180 1.56 8.36 -1.89
N SER A 181 1.93 8.42 -0.61
CA SER A 181 3.12 7.81 -0.01
C SER A 181 2.72 6.76 1.03
N GLY A 182 1.81 5.90 0.67
CA GLY A 182 1.05 4.91 1.41
C GLY A 182 -0.36 4.87 0.84
N TYR A 183 -1.01 3.72 0.82
CA TYR A 183 -2.27 3.46 0.10
C TYR A 183 -2.16 3.58 -1.43
N GLU A 184 -0.97 3.77 -2.00
CA GLU A 184 -0.76 3.84 -3.44
C GLU A 184 -1.04 2.51 -4.14
N ASP A 185 -0.77 1.41 -3.44
CA ASP A 185 -1.06 0.03 -3.87
C ASP A 185 -2.56 -0.28 -3.81
N ASP A 186 -3.21 -0.01 -2.66
CA ASP A 186 -4.66 -0.14 -2.52
C ASP A 186 -5.40 0.70 -3.59
N ASP A 187 -4.93 1.90 -3.88
CA ASP A 187 -5.50 2.77 -4.91
C ASP A 187 -5.34 2.18 -6.31
N LEU A 188 -4.14 1.76 -6.68
CA LEU A 188 -3.86 1.18 -8.00
C LEU A 188 -4.71 -0.09 -8.23
N PHE A 189 -4.67 -1.02 -7.29
CA PHE A 189 -5.37 -2.30 -7.46
C PHE A 189 -6.89 -2.15 -7.37
N THR A 190 -7.41 -1.20 -6.58
CA THR A 190 -8.84 -0.86 -6.61
C THR A 190 -9.25 -0.31 -7.98
N ARG A 191 -8.46 0.59 -8.59
CA ARG A 191 -8.75 1.10 -9.95
C ARG A 191 -8.66 0.01 -11.02
N MET A 192 -7.73 -0.94 -10.89
CA MET A 192 -7.67 -2.11 -11.78
C MET A 192 -8.92 -2.98 -11.62
N PHE A 193 -9.37 -3.22 -10.39
CA PHE A 193 -10.60 -3.95 -10.12
C PHE A 193 -11.83 -3.26 -10.74
N MET A 194 -11.95 -1.92 -10.59
CA MET A 194 -13.02 -1.12 -11.21
C MET A 194 -13.00 -1.18 -12.74
N ALA A 195 -11.81 -1.30 -13.34
CA ALA A 195 -11.65 -1.45 -14.79
C ALA A 195 -11.89 -2.89 -15.28
N CYS A 196 -12.46 -3.75 -14.43
CA CYS A 196 -12.77 -5.15 -14.73
C CYS A 196 -11.55 -6.00 -15.13
N TYR A 197 -10.39 -5.68 -14.56
CA TYR A 197 -9.23 -6.57 -14.64
C TYR A 197 -9.34 -7.67 -13.59
N ASP A 198 -9.02 -8.88 -14.01
CA ASP A 198 -9.04 -10.05 -13.15
C ASP A 198 -7.74 -10.22 -12.39
N SER A 199 -7.84 -10.83 -11.20
CA SER A 199 -6.68 -11.18 -10.37
C SER A 199 -6.71 -12.64 -9.96
N VAL A 200 -5.50 -13.21 -9.72
CA VAL A 200 -5.33 -14.55 -9.18
C VAL A 200 -4.48 -14.46 -7.91
N TYR A 201 -4.97 -15.04 -6.85
CA TYR A 201 -4.24 -15.24 -5.60
C TYR A 201 -3.63 -16.64 -5.55
N ILE A 202 -2.35 -16.71 -5.18
CA ILE A 202 -1.63 -17.96 -4.94
C ILE A 202 -1.29 -18.04 -3.46
N ASN A 203 -1.90 -18.98 -2.74
CA ASN A 203 -1.64 -19.14 -1.32
C ASN A 203 -0.28 -19.82 -1.03
N LYS A 204 0.79 -19.16 -1.52
CA LYS A 204 2.19 -19.51 -1.29
C LYS A 204 2.96 -18.23 -1.00
N PRO A 205 3.79 -18.19 0.06
CA PRO A 205 4.69 -17.06 0.27
C PRO A 205 5.67 -16.91 -0.89
N VAL A 206 5.70 -15.73 -1.47
CA VAL A 206 6.60 -15.39 -2.59
C VAL A 206 7.59 -14.28 -2.22
N THR A 207 7.35 -13.61 -1.09
CA THR A 207 8.14 -12.46 -0.61
C THR A 207 8.26 -12.51 0.89
N LYS A 208 9.41 -12.09 1.41
CA LYS A 208 9.68 -11.81 2.82
C LYS A 208 9.56 -10.30 3.03
N TRP A 209 8.49 -9.87 3.67
CA TRP A 209 8.21 -8.48 4.00
C TRP A 209 8.90 -8.09 5.29
N ARG A 210 9.80 -7.09 5.24
CA ARG A 210 10.57 -6.65 6.39
C ARG A 210 9.84 -5.58 7.19
N LEU A 211 9.64 -5.86 8.48
CA LEU A 211 8.98 -4.94 9.40
C LEU A 211 9.95 -4.43 10.47
N TYR A 212 10.02 -3.11 10.61
CA TYR A 212 10.77 -2.44 11.66
C TYR A 212 10.17 -1.05 11.96
N THR A 213 10.51 -0.47 13.10
CA THR A 213 9.83 0.73 13.65
C THR A 213 9.91 1.98 12.78
N SER A 214 10.89 2.08 11.88
CA SER A 214 11.03 3.19 10.93
C SER A 214 10.42 2.92 9.55
N SER A 215 9.73 1.79 9.36
CA SER A 215 9.03 1.49 8.10
C SER A 215 7.96 2.54 7.79
N THR A 216 7.75 2.82 6.51
CA THR A 216 6.76 3.81 6.01
C THR A 216 5.35 3.54 6.53
N SER A 217 4.99 2.27 6.74
CA SER A 217 3.69 1.84 7.26
C SER A 217 3.29 2.46 8.61
N PHE A 218 4.27 2.93 9.40
CA PHE A 218 4.04 3.58 10.71
C PHE A 218 4.28 5.09 10.69
N SER A 219 4.46 5.69 9.51
CA SER A 219 4.85 7.09 9.36
C SER A 219 3.65 8.05 9.32
N GLU A 220 3.94 9.35 9.53
CA GLU A 220 2.94 10.41 9.31
C GLU A 220 2.50 10.54 7.84
N ARG A 221 3.36 10.12 6.90
CA ARG A 221 3.05 10.11 5.47
C ARG A 221 1.87 9.19 5.18
N MET A 222 1.85 8.00 5.82
CA MET A 222 0.74 7.05 5.71
C MET A 222 -0.61 7.67 6.14
N ALA A 223 -0.62 8.42 7.25
CA ALA A 223 -1.85 9.06 7.72
C ALA A 223 -2.35 10.18 6.78
N LYS A 224 -1.43 10.95 6.16
CA LYS A 224 -1.79 11.96 5.15
C LYS A 224 -2.33 11.31 3.88
N SER A 225 -1.66 10.27 3.39
CA SER A 225 -2.08 9.52 2.19
C SER A 225 -3.46 8.90 2.38
N ARG A 226 -3.77 8.40 3.58
CA ARG A 226 -5.09 7.88 3.92
C ARG A 226 -6.22 8.86 3.64
N MET A 227 -6.04 10.14 3.99
CA MET A 227 -7.08 11.15 3.74
C MET A 227 -7.17 11.56 2.27
N ILE A 228 -6.05 11.52 1.52
CA ILE A 228 -6.07 11.69 0.06
C ILE A 228 -6.85 10.54 -0.59
N TYR A 229 -6.54 9.29 -0.22
CA TYR A 229 -7.25 8.10 -0.68
C TYR A 229 -8.76 8.19 -0.33
N PHE A 230 -9.09 8.55 0.91
CA PHE A 230 -10.48 8.71 1.36
C PHE A 230 -11.26 9.68 0.46
N ARG A 231 -10.76 10.90 0.23
CA ARG A 231 -11.42 11.90 -0.62
C ARG A 231 -11.58 11.41 -2.06
N LYS A 232 -10.49 10.85 -2.63
CA LYS A 232 -10.49 10.32 -3.98
C LYS A 232 -11.56 9.24 -4.18
N HIS A 233 -11.63 8.29 -3.26
CA HIS A 233 -12.60 7.19 -3.37
C HIS A 233 -14.03 7.59 -3.04
N LEU A 234 -14.25 8.65 -2.26
CA LEU A 234 -15.59 9.24 -2.14
C LEU A 234 -16.09 9.85 -3.46
N GLU A 235 -15.21 10.49 -4.21
CA GLU A 235 -15.55 11.07 -5.51
C GLU A 235 -15.77 10.00 -6.57
N LEU A 236 -14.95 8.94 -6.56
CA LEU A 236 -15.04 7.84 -7.52
C LEU A 236 -16.25 6.92 -7.28
N HIS A 237 -16.77 6.87 -6.05
CA HIS A 237 -17.85 5.96 -5.65
C HIS A 237 -19.01 6.74 -5.05
N PRO A 238 -19.83 7.40 -5.88
CA PRO A 238 -21.07 8.04 -5.42
C PRO A 238 -22.13 7.01 -5.00
N TYR A 239 -23.31 7.48 -4.59
CA TYR A 239 -24.45 6.62 -4.31
C TYR A 239 -24.79 5.75 -5.53
N ASP A 240 -24.94 4.45 -5.30
CA ASP A 240 -25.34 3.47 -6.32
C ASP A 240 -26.81 3.09 -6.15
N PRO A 241 -27.70 3.60 -7.02
CA PRO A 241 -29.14 3.33 -6.91
C PRO A 241 -29.51 1.87 -7.22
N ALA A 242 -28.71 1.15 -8.03
CA ALA A 242 -28.98 -0.23 -8.39
C ALA A 242 -28.87 -1.17 -7.18
N PHE A 243 -27.96 -0.86 -6.26
CA PHE A 243 -27.77 -1.63 -5.02
C PHE A 243 -28.28 -0.91 -3.77
N SER A 244 -28.89 0.29 -3.91
CA SER A 244 -29.26 1.16 -2.79
C SER A 244 -28.10 1.40 -1.81
N LEU A 245 -26.86 1.46 -2.32
CA LEU A 245 -25.62 1.54 -1.57
C LEU A 245 -25.03 2.94 -1.65
N ASP A 246 -24.81 3.54 -0.51
CA ASP A 246 -24.02 4.77 -0.37
C ASP A 246 -22.60 4.37 0.05
N TRP A 247 -21.70 4.29 -0.93
CA TRP A 247 -20.32 3.87 -0.73
C TRP A 247 -19.61 4.67 0.36
N GLY A 248 -19.84 5.99 0.38
CA GLY A 248 -19.29 6.87 1.40
C GLY A 248 -19.81 6.53 2.79
N LYS A 249 -21.12 6.44 2.95
CA LYS A 249 -21.78 6.24 4.24
C LYS A 249 -21.67 4.81 4.77
N ASP A 250 -21.75 3.81 3.90
CA ASP A 250 -21.92 2.43 4.31
C ASP A 250 -20.60 1.63 4.32
N ILE A 251 -19.60 2.03 3.52
CA ILE A 251 -18.33 1.31 3.33
C ILE A 251 -17.10 2.18 3.67
N ILE A 252 -16.85 3.24 2.90
CA ILE A 252 -15.61 4.02 2.97
C ILE A 252 -15.55 4.80 4.29
N GLY A 253 -16.60 5.54 4.62
CA GLY A 253 -16.67 6.33 5.85
C GLY A 253 -16.43 5.50 7.12
N PRO A 254 -17.12 4.37 7.34
CA PRO A 254 -16.87 3.50 8.48
C PRO A 254 -15.44 2.97 8.58
N ARG A 255 -14.79 2.58 7.46
CA ARG A 255 -13.39 2.16 7.45
C ARG A 255 -12.49 3.28 7.97
N PHE A 256 -12.56 4.44 7.34
CA PHE A 256 -11.64 5.54 7.66
C PHE A 256 -11.95 6.20 9.00
N MET A 257 -13.20 6.19 9.42
CA MET A 257 -13.58 6.65 10.76
C MET A 257 -12.96 5.77 11.86
N ARG A 258 -12.97 4.45 11.71
CA ARG A 258 -12.29 3.53 12.66
C ARG A 258 -10.79 3.81 12.74
N LEU A 259 -10.13 4.01 11.58
CA LEU A 259 -8.70 4.29 11.52
C LEU A 259 -8.34 5.63 12.18
N ALA A 260 -9.06 6.71 11.84
CA ALA A 260 -8.84 8.02 12.43
C ALA A 260 -9.09 8.02 13.96
N TYR A 261 -10.13 7.31 14.40
CA TYR A 261 -10.42 7.18 15.84
C TYR A 261 -9.34 6.39 16.58
N ASN A 262 -8.83 5.30 15.99
CA ASN A 262 -7.73 4.53 16.56
C ASN A 262 -6.46 5.37 16.68
N ASP A 263 -6.12 6.16 15.65
CA ASP A 263 -5.00 7.10 15.69
C ASP A 263 -5.16 8.13 16.82
N PHE A 264 -6.37 8.67 17.00
CA PHE A 264 -6.67 9.58 18.09
C PHE A 264 -6.42 8.92 19.46
N ILE A 265 -6.86 7.67 19.65
CA ILE A 265 -6.62 6.91 20.89
C ILE A 265 -5.12 6.71 21.13
N LEU A 266 -4.37 6.27 20.12
CA LEU A 266 -2.93 6.05 20.23
C LEU A 266 -2.17 7.35 20.51
N ALA A 267 -2.47 8.42 19.78
CA ALA A 267 -1.86 9.73 19.96
C ALA A 267 -2.13 10.31 21.38
N THR A 268 -3.35 10.13 21.90
CA THR A 268 -3.68 10.58 23.26
C THR A 268 -2.99 9.74 24.34
N ARG A 269 -2.69 8.45 24.09
CA ARG A 269 -1.88 7.62 24.99
C ARG A 269 -0.42 8.05 24.97
N ALA A 270 0.10 8.37 23.80
CA ALA A 270 1.45 8.91 23.61
C ALA A 270 1.60 10.38 24.08
N LYS A 271 0.49 11.07 24.34
CA LYS A 271 0.44 12.50 24.70
C LYS A 271 1.03 13.42 23.63
N ASP A 272 0.98 13.00 22.37
CA ASP A 272 1.47 13.75 21.21
C ASP A 272 0.37 14.68 20.68
N LEU A 273 0.44 15.96 21.05
CA LEU A 273 -0.61 16.94 20.74
C LEU A 273 -0.82 17.12 19.22
N ALA A 274 0.26 17.16 18.45
CA ALA A 274 0.16 17.33 17.01
C ALA A 274 -0.56 16.16 16.33
N LYS A 275 -0.24 14.93 16.74
CA LYS A 275 -0.95 13.74 16.25
C LYS A 275 -2.39 13.67 16.72
N ILE A 276 -2.68 14.12 17.96
CA ILE A 276 -4.05 14.19 18.47
C ILE A 276 -4.89 15.17 17.63
N GLU A 277 -4.37 16.37 17.39
CA GLU A 277 -5.08 17.39 16.60
C GLU A 277 -5.36 16.91 15.19
N ARG A 278 -4.37 16.30 14.51
CA ARG A 278 -4.56 15.73 13.18
C ARG A 278 -5.62 14.62 13.18
N ALA A 279 -5.46 13.62 14.04
CA ALA A 279 -6.38 12.48 14.07
C ALA A 279 -7.82 12.87 14.39
N TRP A 280 -8.01 13.87 15.27
CA TRP A 280 -9.35 14.39 15.56
C TRP A 280 -9.90 15.23 14.38
N SER A 281 -9.06 15.96 13.68
CA SER A 281 -9.44 16.65 12.45
C SER A 281 -9.91 15.68 11.36
N ASP A 282 -9.23 14.53 11.21
CA ASP A 282 -9.65 13.47 10.30
C ASP A 282 -11.03 12.91 10.67
N VAL A 283 -11.30 12.70 11.98
CA VAL A 283 -12.64 12.29 12.48
C VAL A 283 -13.71 13.32 12.10
N GLU A 284 -13.42 14.61 12.26
CA GLU A 284 -14.36 15.67 11.92
C GLU A 284 -14.60 15.78 10.40
N GLU A 285 -13.58 15.56 9.59
CA GLU A 285 -13.69 15.57 8.13
C GLU A 285 -14.50 14.37 7.60
N ILE A 286 -14.34 13.18 8.21
CA ILE A 286 -15.06 11.98 7.81
C ILE A 286 -16.53 12.00 8.29
N ALA A 287 -16.81 12.63 9.42
CA ALA A 287 -18.13 12.62 10.05
C ALA A 287 -19.31 13.05 9.14
N PRO A 288 -19.18 14.02 8.22
CA PRO A 288 -20.26 14.43 7.31
C PRO A 288 -20.80 13.31 6.41
N VAL A 289 -19.98 12.35 6.02
CA VAL A 289 -20.39 11.23 5.17
C VAL A 289 -20.98 10.06 5.95
N MET A 290 -20.89 10.07 7.29
CA MET A 290 -21.42 9.01 8.14
C MET A 290 -22.93 9.10 8.31
N LYS A 291 -23.52 8.02 8.84
CA LYS A 291 -24.95 7.99 9.25
C LYS A 291 -25.25 9.18 10.16
N ILE A 292 -26.45 9.75 10.03
CA ILE A 292 -26.86 10.98 10.71
C ILE A 292 -26.65 10.96 12.24
N GLY A 293 -26.79 9.79 12.86
CA GLY A 293 -26.54 9.63 14.31
C GLY A 293 -25.09 9.87 14.67
N THR A 294 -24.11 9.30 13.95
CA THR A 294 -22.68 9.49 14.14
C THR A 294 -22.28 10.95 13.84
N ARG A 295 -22.74 11.48 12.70
CA ARG A 295 -22.49 12.87 12.31
C ARG A 295 -22.93 13.85 13.41
N ARG A 296 -24.16 13.70 13.94
CA ARG A 296 -24.66 14.56 15.03
C ARG A 296 -23.83 14.44 16.30
N ARG A 297 -23.47 13.21 16.70
CA ARG A 297 -22.64 12.98 17.90
C ARG A 297 -21.28 13.63 17.79
N VAL A 298 -20.55 13.39 16.69
CA VAL A 298 -19.24 14.01 16.46
C VAL A 298 -19.36 15.52 16.53
N ARG A 299 -20.34 16.14 15.86
CA ARG A 299 -20.57 17.59 15.89
C ARG A 299 -20.78 18.13 17.30
N LEU A 300 -21.56 17.41 18.14
CA LEU A 300 -21.88 17.86 19.51
C LEU A 300 -20.68 17.75 20.45
N ILE A 301 -19.90 16.66 20.35
CA ILE A 301 -18.81 16.43 21.30
C ILE A 301 -17.49 17.06 20.87
N SER A 302 -17.32 17.42 19.61
CA SER A 302 -16.04 17.88 19.07
C SER A 302 -15.46 19.10 19.80
N PRO A 303 -16.23 20.15 20.14
CA PRO A 303 -15.72 21.25 20.92
C PRO A 303 -15.21 20.83 22.30
N ILE A 304 -15.90 19.88 22.94
CA ILE A 304 -15.52 19.35 24.26
C ILE A 304 -14.23 18.53 24.16
N VAL A 305 -14.12 17.66 23.17
CA VAL A 305 -12.91 16.85 22.92
C VAL A 305 -11.71 17.76 22.67
N ARG A 306 -11.88 18.77 21.81
CA ARG A 306 -10.83 19.78 21.51
C ARG A 306 -10.39 20.52 22.76
N PHE A 307 -11.32 21.00 23.59
CA PHE A 307 -11.02 21.66 24.86
C PHE A 307 -10.22 20.73 25.80
N LEU A 308 -10.66 19.48 25.95
CA LEU A 308 -10.04 18.53 26.86
C LEU A 308 -8.60 18.18 26.45
N TYR A 309 -8.33 17.86 25.19
CA TYR A 309 -6.97 17.52 24.81
C TYR A 309 -6.02 18.73 24.80
N ARG A 310 -6.47 19.91 24.45
CA ARG A 310 -5.69 21.15 24.53
C ARG A 310 -5.29 21.49 25.96
N ASN A 311 -6.13 21.15 26.94
CA ASN A 311 -5.84 21.28 28.36
C ASN A 311 -5.15 20.03 28.96
N ARG A 312 -4.58 19.15 28.12
CA ARG A 312 -3.86 17.93 28.52
C ARG A 312 -4.70 16.90 29.29
N LEU A 313 -6.01 17.00 29.24
CA LEU A 313 -6.96 16.07 29.87
C LEU A 313 -7.25 14.86 28.96
N TYR A 314 -6.21 14.21 28.46
CA TYR A 314 -6.26 13.18 27.40
C TYR A 314 -7.18 12.01 27.75
N ARG A 315 -7.17 11.54 29.01
CA ARG A 315 -8.07 10.45 29.45
C ARG A 315 -9.54 10.84 29.33
N ARG A 316 -9.88 12.08 29.72
CA ARG A 316 -11.25 12.61 29.60
C ARG A 316 -11.62 12.84 28.14
N ALA A 317 -10.70 13.32 27.32
CA ALA A 317 -10.92 13.46 25.88
C ALA A 317 -11.29 12.11 25.22
N ARG A 318 -10.55 11.02 25.53
CA ARG A 318 -10.91 9.66 25.08
C ARG A 318 -12.29 9.22 25.55
N LEU A 319 -12.60 9.45 26.82
CA LEU A 319 -13.90 9.07 27.39
C LEU A 319 -15.04 9.79 26.68
N VAL A 320 -14.93 11.10 26.45
CA VAL A 320 -15.96 11.85 25.71
C VAL A 320 -16.03 11.39 24.25
N ALA A 321 -14.88 11.17 23.59
CA ALA A 321 -14.84 10.67 22.22
C ALA A 321 -15.53 9.29 22.07
N SER A 322 -15.47 8.42 23.08
CA SER A 322 -16.13 7.10 23.03
C SER A 322 -17.68 7.16 22.95
N TYR A 323 -18.29 8.28 23.28
CA TYR A 323 -19.74 8.48 23.11
C TYR A 323 -20.15 8.60 21.63
N THR A 324 -19.20 8.76 20.69
CA THR A 324 -19.52 8.67 19.26
C THR A 324 -20.00 7.27 18.87
N LYS A 325 -19.67 6.24 19.67
CA LYS A 325 -19.93 4.82 19.38
C LYS A 325 -19.29 4.39 18.02
N LEU A 326 -18.06 4.85 17.79
CA LEU A 326 -17.21 4.50 16.66
C LEU A 326 -16.46 3.20 16.91
#